data_4617e2caf5659f28fd16f08d35e0e70e
#
_entry.id   4617e2caf5659f28fd16f08d35e0e70e
#
_cell.length_a   1.000
_cell.length_b   1.000
_cell.length_c   1.000
_cell.angle_alpha   90.00
_cell.angle_beta   90.00
_cell.angle_gamma   90.00
#
_symmetry.space_group_name_H-M   'P 1'
#
loop_
_entity.id
_entity.type
_entity.pdbx_description
1 polymer ?
#
loop_
_entity_poly.entity_id
_entity_poly.type
_entity_poly.pdbx_seq_one_letter_code
_entity_poly.pdbx_strand_id
1 'polypeptide(L)'
;MSGSKRASTNAHQTDIGVTPTDLTLPVALFSTGWQTALHRPPKTTVHAQEIAGTRPGVVSLDLRGKPLKVSRFVFASDPSTTADFMGEWGGHKSASPPLRKKRDRTKPATRITPPAHTIKLEERLWYLLQPSLEELLSEASLRLPFDPFPYQIAGIAFLFPRYAAVLADEMGLGKTMQAITALRLLLHAAQLRRVLLICPKPLVTNWQREFSVWAPEIPLNVISGNAQQRAWKWNHPQAVLTIANYELVQRDHALLHDTPHPYDLVLLDEAQRIKNRKGATASAVRAIPRIRSWALTGTPVENSIEDLVGIFEFVAPGQLDDQMRATQMAKRVSDYVLRRTKDQVLTDLPPKLVRNAVIDLTPSQRESYRKAEEEGTVRLSKMGAYANVTHVFELILRLKQICNFDPLTDESAKADHLCAKLEEIAASGKKAIIFSQYVVTLEKLFTRLSGIGAVQYHGKVRPRIREQVLHQFCEDPSTHVILMSYGAGSVG
;
A
#
# COMPACT_ATOMS: atom_id res chain seq x y z
N MET A 1 -7.08 -64.77 42.30
CA MET A 1 -7.85 -65.44 41.21
C MET A 1 -8.45 -64.41 40.34
N SER A 2 -8.27 -64.55 39.10
CA SER A 2 -8.72 -63.84 37.91
C SER A 2 -7.63 -62.97 37.21
N GLY A 3 -7.04 -63.64 36.23
CA GLY A 3 -6.05 -63.08 35.37
C GLY A 3 -6.68 -62.19 34.25
N SER A 4 -6.12 -61.03 34.04
CA SER A 4 -6.39 -60.16 32.89
C SER A 4 -5.37 -60.47 31.81
N LYS A 5 -5.81 -61.06 30.69
CA LYS A 5 -5.04 -61.27 29.50
C LYS A 5 -4.94 -59.92 28.75
N ARG A 6 -3.73 -59.41 28.63
CA ARG A 6 -3.43 -58.35 27.66
C ARG A 6 -3.36 -58.95 26.26
N ALA A 7 -4.24 -58.50 25.40
CA ALA A 7 -4.16 -58.80 23.97
C ALA A 7 -3.12 -57.85 23.35
N SER A 8 -2.06 -58.42 22.79
CA SER A 8 -1.07 -57.71 21.94
C SER A 8 -1.65 -57.57 20.54
N THR A 9 -1.97 -56.37 20.15
CA THR A 9 -2.30 -56.05 18.75
C THR A 9 -1.02 -55.84 17.97
N ASN A 10 -0.69 -56.81 17.12
CA ASN A 10 0.34 -56.66 16.09
C ASN A 10 -0.18 -55.69 15.04
N ALA A 11 0.40 -54.52 14.94
CA ALA A 11 0.21 -53.62 13.82
C ALA A 11 1.03 -54.18 12.63
N HIS A 12 0.34 -54.67 11.61
CA HIS A 12 0.95 -54.95 10.31
C HIS A 12 1.21 -53.63 9.61
N GLN A 13 2.46 -53.26 9.56
CA GLN A 13 2.97 -52.18 8.76
C GLN A 13 3.05 -52.66 7.30
N THR A 14 2.07 -52.38 6.48
CA THR A 14 2.15 -52.60 5.04
C THR A 14 2.96 -51.44 4.41
N ASP A 15 4.21 -51.70 4.15
CA ASP A 15 5.08 -50.86 3.39
C ASP A 15 4.55 -50.79 1.94
N ILE A 16 3.81 -49.77 1.59
CA ILE A 16 3.47 -49.48 0.20
C ILE A 16 4.72 -48.85 -0.39
N GLY A 17 5.55 -49.66 -1.02
CA GLY A 17 6.75 -49.25 -1.73
C GLY A 17 6.40 -48.35 -2.91
N VAL A 18 6.23 -47.07 -2.67
CA VAL A 18 6.24 -46.06 -3.71
C VAL A 18 7.69 -45.65 -3.90
N THR A 19 8.29 -46.11 -4.97
CA THR A 19 9.65 -45.70 -5.32
C THR A 19 9.67 -44.19 -5.62
N PRO A 20 10.67 -43.47 -5.13
CA PRO A 20 10.78 -42.00 -5.31
C PRO A 20 10.83 -41.52 -6.76
N THR A 21 11.05 -42.43 -7.69
CA THR A 21 11.11 -42.20 -9.13
C THR A 21 9.76 -41.93 -9.78
N ASP A 22 8.66 -42.38 -9.20
CA ASP A 22 7.34 -42.23 -9.81
C ASP A 22 6.67 -40.87 -9.46
N LEU A 23 7.27 -40.11 -8.54
CA LEU A 23 6.84 -38.77 -8.13
C LEU A 23 7.74 -37.65 -8.66
N THR A 24 8.58 -37.90 -9.64
CA THR A 24 9.16 -36.81 -10.44
C THR A 24 8.02 -36.19 -11.23
N LEU A 25 7.33 -35.25 -10.62
CA LEU A 25 6.41 -34.37 -11.29
C LEU A 25 7.16 -33.75 -12.48
N PRO A 26 6.84 -34.13 -13.73
CA PRO A 26 7.55 -33.59 -14.85
C PRO A 26 7.22 -32.10 -14.86
N VAL A 27 8.23 -31.26 -14.59
CA VAL A 27 8.36 -29.93 -15.18
C VAL A 27 7.13 -29.01 -15.11
N ALA A 28 6.02 -29.44 -14.54
CA ALA A 28 4.86 -28.59 -14.25
C ALA A 28 5.19 -27.37 -13.35
N LEU A 29 6.41 -27.34 -12.91
CA LEU A 29 7.00 -26.39 -11.99
C LEU A 29 7.54 -25.12 -12.64
N PHE A 30 7.42 -24.98 -13.95
CA PHE A 30 8.01 -23.85 -14.67
C PHE A 30 7.16 -22.57 -14.63
N SER A 31 5.97 -22.60 -14.10
CA SER A 31 5.18 -21.37 -14.05
C SER A 31 5.53 -20.47 -12.86
N THR A 32 5.95 -21.04 -11.72
CA THR A 32 6.22 -20.25 -10.50
C THR A 32 7.18 -21.00 -9.60
N GLY A 33 8.29 -20.36 -9.23
CA GLY A 33 9.24 -20.92 -8.27
C GLY A 33 10.11 -22.09 -8.80
N TRP A 34 10.25 -22.26 -10.10
CA TRP A 34 11.03 -23.32 -10.73
C TRP A 34 12.49 -23.37 -10.24
N GLN A 35 13.10 -22.23 -9.94
CA GLN A 35 14.45 -22.16 -9.37
C GLN A 35 14.51 -22.83 -7.99
N THR A 36 13.47 -22.64 -7.17
CA THR A 36 13.36 -23.25 -5.85
C THR A 36 13.07 -24.75 -5.95
N ALA A 37 12.30 -25.17 -6.95
CA ALA A 37 11.96 -26.57 -7.19
C ALA A 37 13.15 -27.39 -7.71
N LEU A 38 14.03 -26.80 -8.52
CA LEU A 38 15.27 -27.44 -8.97
C LEU A 38 16.26 -27.67 -7.82
N HIS A 39 16.31 -26.75 -6.84
CA HIS A 39 17.25 -26.85 -5.73
C HIS A 39 16.71 -27.55 -4.50
N ARG A 40 15.39 -27.68 -4.37
CA ARG A 40 14.71 -28.36 -3.24
C ARG A 40 13.43 -29.03 -3.73
N PRO A 41 13.52 -30.23 -4.31
CA PRO A 41 12.32 -30.98 -4.64
C PRO A 41 11.46 -31.19 -3.38
N PRO A 42 10.14 -31.04 -3.48
CA PRO A 42 9.26 -31.23 -2.33
C PRO A 42 9.38 -32.70 -1.87
N LYS A 43 9.77 -32.91 -0.61
CA LYS A 43 9.68 -34.22 0.04
C LYS A 43 8.26 -34.38 0.53
N THR A 44 7.49 -35.22 -0.13
CA THR A 44 6.14 -35.59 0.34
C THR A 44 6.28 -36.79 1.24
N THR A 45 5.96 -36.61 2.52
CA THR A 45 5.86 -37.71 3.48
C THR A 45 4.38 -38.07 3.60
N VAL A 46 4.01 -39.25 3.18
CA VAL A 46 2.64 -39.76 3.35
C VAL A 46 2.58 -40.52 4.66
N HIS A 47 1.79 -40.06 5.61
CA HIS A 47 1.47 -40.77 6.83
C HIS A 47 0.12 -41.45 6.64
N ALA A 48 0.11 -42.77 6.59
CA ALA A 48 -1.11 -43.58 6.67
C ALA A 48 -1.38 -43.93 8.11
N GLN A 49 -2.55 -43.57 8.64
CA GLN A 49 -3.02 -43.94 9.96
C GLN A 49 -4.22 -44.88 9.81
N GLU A 50 -4.06 -46.14 10.24
CA GLU A 50 -5.17 -47.07 10.29
C GLU A 50 -6.09 -46.70 11.45
N ILE A 51 -7.36 -46.42 11.13
CA ILE A 51 -8.42 -46.26 12.16
C ILE A 51 -9.08 -47.62 12.32
N ALA A 52 -8.90 -48.22 13.51
CA ALA A 52 -9.47 -49.51 13.86
C ALA A 52 -11.00 -49.49 13.71
N GLY A 53 -11.55 -50.36 12.86
CA GLY A 53 -12.98 -50.63 12.80
C GLY A 53 -13.72 -50.36 11.49
N THR A 54 -13.09 -49.76 10.49
CA THR A 54 -13.69 -49.59 9.16
C THR A 54 -12.84 -50.29 8.09
N ARG A 55 -13.49 -51.08 7.23
CA ARG A 55 -12.82 -51.62 6.03
C ARG A 55 -12.28 -50.44 5.24
N PRO A 56 -11.03 -50.50 4.76
CA PRO A 56 -10.45 -49.40 3.97
C PRO A 56 -11.29 -49.24 2.72
N GLY A 57 -12.09 -48.18 2.69
CA GLY A 57 -12.64 -47.70 1.42
C GLY A 57 -11.48 -47.15 0.61
N VAL A 58 -11.30 -47.65 -0.61
CA VAL A 58 -10.32 -47.10 -1.53
C VAL A 58 -10.78 -45.69 -1.85
N VAL A 59 -10.16 -44.68 -1.22
CA VAL A 59 -10.34 -43.27 -1.60
C VAL A 59 -9.37 -43.05 -2.74
N SER A 60 -9.86 -43.20 -3.98
CA SER A 60 -9.11 -42.70 -5.13
C SER A 60 -9.16 -41.20 -5.13
N LEU A 61 -8.08 -40.54 -4.72
CA LEU A 61 -7.87 -39.12 -4.92
C LEU A 61 -7.54 -38.90 -6.40
N ASP A 62 -8.55 -38.56 -7.19
CA ASP A 62 -8.34 -38.13 -8.58
C ASP A 62 -7.75 -36.71 -8.58
N LEU A 63 -6.44 -36.61 -8.49
CA LEU A 63 -5.68 -35.37 -8.61
C LEU A 63 -5.62 -34.96 -10.09
N ARG A 64 -6.76 -34.74 -10.71
CA ARG A 64 -6.83 -34.08 -12.02
C ARG A 64 -6.49 -32.63 -11.83
N GLY A 65 -5.19 -32.32 -11.72
CA GLY A 65 -4.69 -31.00 -11.99
C GLY A 65 -5.16 -30.57 -13.38
N LYS A 66 -5.63 -29.33 -13.53
CA LYS A 66 -5.89 -28.78 -14.87
C LYS A 66 -4.64 -29.02 -15.72
N PRO A 67 -4.78 -29.50 -16.98
CA PRO A 67 -3.64 -29.72 -17.85
C PRO A 67 -2.90 -28.37 -18.02
N LEU A 68 -1.70 -28.34 -17.51
CA LEU A 68 -0.77 -27.22 -17.71
C LEU A 68 -0.36 -27.22 -19.18
N LYS A 69 -0.64 -26.13 -19.89
CA LYS A 69 -0.06 -25.92 -21.22
C LYS A 69 1.41 -25.60 -21.04
N VAL A 70 2.26 -26.59 -21.17
CA VAL A 70 3.70 -26.41 -21.16
C VAL A 70 4.14 -26.12 -22.59
N SER A 71 4.63 -24.91 -22.85
CA SER A 71 5.33 -24.58 -24.10
C SER A 71 6.82 -24.80 -23.88
N ARG A 72 7.39 -25.81 -24.55
CA ARG A 72 8.82 -26.12 -24.48
C ARG A 72 9.52 -25.45 -25.66
N PHE A 73 10.43 -24.54 -25.38
CA PHE A 73 11.36 -24.00 -26.37
C PHE A 73 12.66 -24.78 -26.27
N VAL A 74 13.06 -25.39 -27.36
CA VAL A 74 14.38 -26.04 -27.52
C VAL A 74 15.23 -25.09 -28.36
N PHE A 75 16.24 -24.50 -27.75
CA PHE A 75 17.23 -23.73 -28.51
C PHE A 75 18.17 -24.74 -29.21
N ALA A 76 18.23 -24.68 -30.51
CA ALA A 76 19.22 -25.45 -31.27
C ALA A 76 20.60 -24.90 -30.94
N SER A 77 21.49 -25.76 -30.46
CA SER A 77 22.90 -25.43 -30.21
C SER A 77 23.74 -25.45 -31.49
N ASP A 78 23.15 -25.78 -32.64
CA ASP A 78 23.86 -25.96 -33.91
C ASP A 78 23.09 -25.33 -35.09
N PRO A 79 23.67 -24.44 -35.89
CA PRO A 79 23.01 -23.76 -37.01
C PRO A 79 22.60 -24.69 -38.16
N SER A 80 23.00 -25.95 -38.16
CA SER A 80 22.62 -26.94 -39.17
C SER A 80 21.21 -27.55 -38.97
N THR A 81 20.55 -27.28 -37.82
CA THR A 81 19.24 -27.87 -37.45
C THR A 81 18.05 -26.94 -37.70
N THR A 82 18.24 -25.82 -38.36
CA THR A 82 17.15 -24.82 -38.59
C THR A 82 16.18 -25.22 -39.70
N ALA A 83 16.40 -26.28 -40.45
CA ALA A 83 15.53 -26.69 -41.55
C ALA A 83 14.28 -27.49 -41.11
N ASP A 84 14.32 -28.16 -39.94
CA ASP A 84 13.22 -29.04 -39.49
C ASP A 84 12.19 -28.36 -38.56
N PHE A 85 12.34 -27.06 -38.32
CA PHE A 85 11.50 -26.36 -37.35
C PHE A 85 10.12 -25.93 -37.88
N MET A 86 9.86 -26.05 -39.18
CA MET A 86 8.64 -25.57 -39.83
C MET A 86 7.62 -26.68 -40.20
N GLY A 87 7.88 -27.91 -39.89
CA GLY A 87 6.98 -29.04 -40.23
C GLY A 87 6.45 -29.74 -39.00
N GLU A 88 5.13 -29.70 -38.84
CA GLU A 88 4.27 -30.44 -37.89
C GLU A 88 3.70 -29.67 -36.71
N TRP A 89 2.81 -28.76 -37.03
CA TRP A 89 1.71 -28.38 -36.12
C TRP A 89 0.42 -29.09 -36.52
N GLY A 90 0.43 -30.43 -36.41
CA GLY A 90 -0.74 -31.28 -36.56
C GLY A 90 -1.66 -31.22 -35.35
N GLY A 91 -2.88 -30.75 -35.56
CA GLY A 91 -3.85 -30.50 -34.50
C GLY A 91 -4.41 -31.76 -33.86
N HIS A 92 -4.37 -31.85 -32.53
CA HIS A 92 -5.28 -32.67 -31.77
C HIS A 92 -6.46 -31.80 -31.30
N LYS A 93 -7.65 -32.08 -31.86
CA LYS A 93 -8.94 -31.54 -31.39
C LYS A 93 -9.22 -32.18 -30.03
N SER A 94 -9.04 -31.44 -28.95
CA SER A 94 -9.51 -31.79 -27.63
C SER A 94 -10.82 -31.01 -27.32
N ALA A 95 -11.72 -31.69 -26.63
CA ALA A 95 -13.07 -31.26 -26.31
C ALA A 95 -13.16 -29.86 -25.69
N SER A 96 -14.19 -29.14 -26.11
CA SER A 96 -14.46 -27.76 -25.71
C SER A 96 -14.64 -27.60 -24.20
N PRO A 97 -13.93 -26.68 -23.56
CA PRO A 97 -14.23 -26.31 -22.17
C PRO A 97 -15.49 -25.42 -22.12
N PRO A 98 -16.17 -25.38 -20.95
CA PRO A 98 -17.43 -24.64 -20.80
C PRO A 98 -17.26 -23.15 -21.10
N LEU A 99 -18.30 -22.57 -21.71
CA LEU A 99 -18.39 -21.19 -22.18
C LEU A 99 -17.87 -20.17 -21.15
N ARG A 100 -16.65 -19.71 -21.36
CA ARG A 100 -16.16 -18.46 -20.76
C ARG A 100 -16.96 -17.30 -21.38
N LYS A 101 -17.51 -16.41 -20.55
CA LYS A 101 -18.04 -15.11 -21.01
C LYS A 101 -17.04 -14.52 -21.99
N LYS A 102 -17.47 -14.18 -23.21
CA LYS A 102 -16.65 -13.51 -24.23
C LYS A 102 -16.07 -12.25 -23.61
N ARG A 103 -14.78 -12.27 -23.35
CA ARG A 103 -14.03 -11.07 -23.03
C ARG A 103 -14.00 -10.17 -24.26
N ASP A 104 -14.29 -8.91 -24.04
CA ASP A 104 -14.21 -7.88 -25.07
C ASP A 104 -12.75 -7.83 -25.60
N ARG A 105 -12.53 -8.37 -26.81
CA ARG A 105 -11.23 -8.51 -27.44
C ARG A 105 -10.63 -7.19 -27.92
N THR A 106 -11.30 -6.07 -27.65
CA THR A 106 -10.92 -4.74 -28.14
C THR A 106 -9.89 -4.02 -27.26
N LYS A 107 -9.62 -4.49 -26.02
CA LYS A 107 -8.62 -3.87 -25.15
C LYS A 107 -7.31 -4.65 -25.22
N PRO A 108 -6.17 -3.95 -25.45
CA PRO A 108 -4.87 -4.61 -25.42
C PRO A 108 -4.61 -5.19 -24.03
N ALA A 109 -4.15 -6.44 -23.99
CA ALA A 109 -3.79 -7.11 -22.75
C ALA A 109 -2.58 -6.42 -22.08
N THR A 110 -2.63 -6.25 -20.77
CA THR A 110 -1.53 -5.66 -20.00
C THR A 110 -0.40 -6.68 -19.88
N ARG A 111 0.71 -6.43 -20.58
CA ARG A 111 1.92 -7.26 -20.51
C ARG A 111 2.84 -6.76 -19.40
N ILE A 112 3.39 -7.70 -18.64
CA ILE A 112 4.43 -7.41 -17.65
C ILE A 112 5.73 -7.15 -18.40
N THR A 113 6.28 -5.94 -18.26
CA THR A 113 7.53 -5.55 -18.93
C THR A 113 8.69 -5.68 -17.95
N PRO A 114 9.76 -6.42 -18.29
CA PRO A 114 10.91 -6.54 -17.41
C PRO A 114 11.54 -5.16 -17.17
N PRO A 115 12.02 -4.89 -15.95
CA PRO A 115 12.73 -3.65 -15.66
C PRO A 115 14.02 -3.53 -16.47
N ALA A 116 14.44 -2.30 -16.79
CA ALA A 116 15.66 -2.07 -17.58
C ALA A 116 16.95 -2.56 -16.88
N HIS A 117 16.94 -2.61 -15.54
CA HIS A 117 18.07 -3.09 -14.74
C HIS A 117 18.17 -4.63 -14.66
N THR A 118 17.22 -5.37 -15.23
CA THR A 118 17.28 -6.83 -15.28
C THR A 118 18.31 -7.24 -16.31
N ILE A 119 19.50 -7.62 -15.84
CA ILE A 119 20.67 -7.90 -16.69
C ILE A 119 20.61 -9.34 -17.25
N LYS A 120 20.16 -10.31 -16.45
CA LYS A 120 20.14 -11.71 -16.85
C LYS A 120 19.04 -11.96 -17.87
N LEU A 121 19.41 -12.55 -19.00
CA LEU A 121 18.48 -12.92 -20.07
C LEU A 121 17.37 -13.86 -19.57
N GLU A 122 17.71 -14.78 -18.70
CA GLU A 122 16.81 -15.75 -18.09
C GLU A 122 15.68 -15.07 -17.31
N GLU A 123 16.02 -14.06 -16.49
CA GLU A 123 15.04 -13.26 -15.75
C GLU A 123 14.17 -12.42 -16.69
N ARG A 124 14.77 -11.83 -17.73
CA ARG A 124 14.00 -11.07 -18.74
C ARG A 124 13.02 -11.95 -19.50
N LEU A 125 13.44 -13.13 -19.90
CA LEU A 125 12.56 -14.10 -20.57
C LEU A 125 11.44 -14.57 -19.67
N TRP A 126 11.72 -14.76 -18.39
CA TRP A 126 10.69 -15.12 -17.41
C TRP A 126 9.55 -14.09 -17.38
N TYR A 127 9.85 -12.80 -17.35
CA TYR A 127 8.84 -11.76 -17.39
C TYR A 127 8.09 -11.67 -18.73
N LEU A 128 8.81 -11.86 -19.84
CA LEU A 128 8.21 -11.82 -21.17
C LEU A 128 7.28 -13.03 -21.46
N LEU A 129 7.56 -14.15 -20.83
CA LEU A 129 6.76 -15.38 -20.95
C LEU A 129 5.59 -15.45 -19.96
N GLN A 130 5.46 -14.51 -19.03
CA GLN A 130 4.32 -14.46 -18.14
C GLN A 130 3.02 -14.24 -18.95
N PRO A 131 1.92 -14.89 -18.56
CA PRO A 131 0.60 -14.57 -19.09
C PRO A 131 0.26 -13.10 -18.83
N SER A 132 -0.71 -12.58 -19.55
CA SER A 132 -1.19 -11.21 -19.30
C SER A 132 -1.63 -11.05 -17.84
N LEU A 133 -1.47 -9.86 -17.28
CA LEU A 133 -1.83 -9.62 -15.88
C LEU A 133 -3.32 -9.94 -15.62
N GLU A 134 -4.19 -9.67 -16.60
CA GLU A 134 -5.60 -10.01 -16.53
C GLU A 134 -5.85 -11.52 -16.43
N GLU A 135 -5.00 -12.33 -17.06
CA GLU A 135 -5.05 -13.78 -16.93
C GLU A 135 -4.60 -14.24 -15.55
N LEU A 136 -3.50 -13.68 -15.04
CA LEU A 136 -3.02 -13.96 -13.68
C LEU A 136 -4.07 -13.60 -12.63
N LEU A 137 -4.71 -12.44 -12.76
CA LEU A 137 -5.78 -11.99 -11.84
C LEU A 137 -7.10 -12.76 -12.02
N SER A 138 -7.29 -13.47 -13.15
CA SER A 138 -8.49 -14.25 -13.40
C SER A 138 -8.46 -15.66 -12.81
N GLU A 139 -7.34 -16.10 -12.25
CA GLU A 139 -7.25 -17.37 -11.54
C GLU A 139 -8.22 -17.39 -10.34
N ALA A 140 -8.85 -18.53 -10.09
CA ALA A 140 -9.87 -18.65 -9.04
C ALA A 140 -9.34 -18.32 -7.63
N SER A 141 -8.03 -18.52 -7.41
CA SER A 141 -7.33 -18.22 -6.15
C SER A 141 -7.06 -16.74 -5.91
N LEU A 142 -7.14 -15.90 -6.97
CA LEU A 142 -6.82 -14.48 -6.92
C LEU A 142 -8.01 -13.59 -7.22
N ARG A 143 -9.23 -14.03 -6.89
CA ARG A 143 -10.44 -13.21 -7.08
C ARG A 143 -10.30 -11.91 -6.30
N LEU A 144 -10.46 -10.80 -7.02
CA LEU A 144 -10.57 -9.47 -6.45
C LEU A 144 -12.04 -9.15 -6.14
N PRO A 145 -12.35 -8.39 -5.09
CA PRO A 145 -13.72 -8.00 -4.75
C PRO A 145 -14.35 -7.09 -5.80
N PHE A 146 -13.52 -6.29 -6.48
CA PHE A 146 -13.92 -5.37 -7.56
C PHE A 146 -12.94 -5.48 -8.72
N ASP A 147 -13.40 -5.17 -9.93
CA ASP A 147 -12.54 -5.11 -11.11
C ASP A 147 -11.67 -3.83 -11.04
N PRO A 148 -10.33 -3.95 -11.06
CA PRO A 148 -9.45 -2.79 -11.06
C PRO A 148 -9.61 -1.96 -12.34
N PHE A 149 -9.48 -0.66 -12.24
CA PHE A 149 -9.41 0.21 -13.40
C PHE A 149 -8.16 -0.10 -14.25
N PRO A 150 -8.20 0.17 -15.57
CA PRO A 150 -7.05 -0.11 -16.45
C PRO A 150 -5.73 0.50 -15.97
N TYR A 151 -5.78 1.72 -15.44
CA TYR A 151 -4.58 2.35 -14.88
C TYR A 151 -4.09 1.63 -13.60
N GLN A 152 -4.97 1.08 -12.79
CA GLN A 152 -4.59 0.30 -11.60
C GLN A 152 -3.92 -1.01 -12.01
N ILE A 153 -4.44 -1.68 -13.02
CA ILE A 153 -3.81 -2.87 -13.62
C ILE A 153 -2.40 -2.53 -14.10
N ALA A 154 -2.22 -1.41 -14.80
CA ALA A 154 -0.91 -0.94 -15.23
C ALA A 154 0.05 -0.67 -14.06
N GLY A 155 -0.47 -0.14 -12.93
CA GLY A 155 0.33 0.06 -11.72
C GLY A 155 0.72 -1.25 -11.02
N ILE A 156 -0.15 -2.24 -10.99
CA ILE A 156 0.17 -3.58 -10.50
C ILE A 156 1.24 -4.21 -11.39
N ALA A 157 1.10 -4.13 -12.73
CA ALA A 157 2.08 -4.62 -13.68
C ALA A 157 3.44 -3.90 -13.57
N PHE A 158 3.43 -2.65 -13.15
CA PHE A 158 4.65 -1.89 -12.88
C PHE A 158 5.37 -2.40 -11.62
N LEU A 159 4.64 -2.61 -10.51
CA LEU A 159 5.23 -3.03 -9.23
C LEU A 159 5.72 -4.49 -9.26
N PHE A 160 4.88 -5.39 -9.79
CA PHE A 160 5.08 -6.84 -9.70
C PHE A 160 6.48 -7.34 -10.05
N PRO A 161 7.10 -6.94 -11.20
CA PRO A 161 8.42 -7.43 -11.57
C PRO A 161 9.58 -6.71 -10.87
N ARG A 162 9.33 -5.57 -10.18
CA ARG A 162 10.42 -4.67 -9.79
C ARG A 162 10.98 -4.96 -8.42
N TYR A 163 12.30 -4.96 -8.34
CA TYR A 163 13.03 -4.98 -7.07
C TYR A 163 13.05 -3.59 -6.40
N ALA A 164 13.08 -2.55 -7.20
CA ALA A 164 13.07 -1.16 -6.76
C ALA A 164 11.97 -0.39 -7.50
N ALA A 165 11.03 0.21 -6.77
CA ALA A 165 9.92 0.93 -7.37
C ALA A 165 9.39 2.07 -6.49
N VAL A 166 8.97 3.15 -7.13
CA VAL A 166 8.21 4.24 -6.52
C VAL A 166 6.88 4.38 -7.25
N LEU A 167 5.79 4.06 -6.58
CA LEU A 167 4.46 4.35 -7.08
C LEU A 167 4.02 5.71 -6.56
N ALA A 168 4.10 6.70 -7.44
CA ALA A 168 3.94 8.13 -7.14
C ALA A 168 2.61 8.69 -7.67
N ASP A 169 1.61 7.84 -7.84
CA ASP A 169 0.28 8.23 -8.27
C ASP A 169 -0.34 9.26 -7.34
N GLU A 170 -1.14 10.16 -7.89
CA GLU A 170 -1.89 11.14 -7.11
C GLU A 170 -2.76 10.47 -6.03
N MET A 171 -3.01 11.17 -4.92
CA MET A 171 -3.87 10.67 -3.85
C MET A 171 -5.26 10.29 -4.38
N GLY A 172 -5.78 9.14 -3.91
CA GLY A 172 -7.10 8.64 -4.35
C GLY A 172 -7.08 7.77 -5.62
N LEU A 173 -5.92 7.52 -6.25
CA LEU A 173 -5.81 6.59 -7.38
C LEU A 173 -5.64 5.12 -6.97
N GLY A 174 -5.80 4.81 -5.68
CA GLY A 174 -5.77 3.43 -5.18
C GLY A 174 -4.39 2.80 -5.11
N LYS A 175 -3.34 3.57 -4.74
CA LYS A 175 -1.97 3.05 -4.53
C LYS A 175 -1.93 1.85 -3.59
N THR A 176 -2.70 1.89 -2.50
CA THR A 176 -2.80 0.83 -1.50
C THR A 176 -3.28 -0.48 -2.12
N MET A 177 -4.39 -0.46 -2.85
CA MET A 177 -4.93 -1.62 -3.56
C MET A 177 -3.94 -2.16 -4.59
N GLN A 178 -3.31 -1.29 -5.38
CA GLN A 178 -2.30 -1.67 -6.38
C GLN A 178 -1.11 -2.40 -5.71
N ALA A 179 -0.62 -1.87 -4.58
CA ALA A 179 0.48 -2.48 -3.83
C ALA A 179 0.07 -3.82 -3.20
N ILE A 180 -1.11 -3.92 -2.58
CA ILE A 180 -1.63 -5.16 -2.00
C ILE A 180 -1.78 -6.22 -3.08
N THR A 181 -2.35 -5.88 -4.23
CA THR A 181 -2.55 -6.84 -5.33
C THR A 181 -1.22 -7.31 -5.92
N ALA A 182 -0.25 -6.41 -6.11
CA ALA A 182 1.09 -6.80 -6.56
C ALA A 182 1.81 -7.69 -5.53
N LEU A 183 1.68 -7.39 -4.23
CA LEU A 183 2.15 -8.21 -3.12
C LEU A 183 1.52 -9.61 -3.14
N ARG A 184 0.20 -9.67 -3.28
CA ARG A 184 -0.58 -10.91 -3.34
C ARG A 184 -0.11 -11.81 -4.48
N LEU A 185 0.14 -11.23 -5.67
CA LEU A 185 0.72 -11.95 -6.82
C LEU A 185 2.12 -12.51 -6.51
N LEU A 186 3.00 -11.71 -5.89
CA LEU A 186 4.35 -12.17 -5.53
C LEU A 186 4.33 -13.25 -4.45
N LEU A 187 3.43 -13.18 -3.48
CA LEU A 187 3.24 -14.22 -2.47
C LEU A 187 2.71 -15.51 -3.10
N HIS A 188 1.74 -15.40 -4.00
CA HIS A 188 1.20 -16.55 -4.73
C HIS A 188 2.26 -17.20 -5.64
N ALA A 189 3.13 -16.40 -6.23
CA ALA A 189 4.29 -16.87 -6.99
C ALA A 189 5.45 -17.40 -6.11
N ALA A 190 5.25 -17.52 -4.80
CA ALA A 190 6.25 -17.94 -3.81
C ALA A 190 7.58 -17.14 -3.84
N GLN A 191 7.54 -15.89 -4.36
CA GLN A 191 8.69 -15.00 -4.43
C GLN A 191 8.93 -14.20 -3.14
N LEU A 192 7.95 -14.15 -2.25
CA LEU A 192 8.04 -13.46 -0.98
C LEU A 192 7.72 -14.42 0.17
N ARG A 193 8.51 -14.34 1.24
CA ARG A 193 8.32 -15.10 2.49
C ARG A 193 8.32 -14.20 3.70
N ARG A 194 8.95 -13.03 3.59
CA ARG A 194 9.10 -12.09 4.69
C ARG A 194 8.97 -10.67 4.17
N VAL A 195 7.84 -10.03 4.48
CA VAL A 195 7.49 -8.69 4.01
C VAL A 195 7.35 -7.75 5.20
N LEU A 196 7.89 -6.54 5.08
CA LEU A 196 7.69 -5.46 6.05
C LEU A 196 7.03 -4.27 5.36
N LEU A 197 5.86 -3.90 5.86
CA LEU A 197 5.14 -2.69 5.48
C LEU A 197 5.33 -1.64 6.57
N ILE A 198 5.83 -0.47 6.19
CA ILE A 198 6.03 0.67 7.08
C ILE A 198 5.13 1.81 6.64
N CYS A 199 4.24 2.25 7.52
CA CYS A 199 3.28 3.31 7.23
C CYS A 199 3.17 4.31 8.40
N PRO A 200 2.58 5.49 8.20
CA PRO A 200 2.21 6.39 9.30
C PRO A 200 1.30 5.69 10.31
N LYS A 201 1.47 6.01 11.60
CA LYS A 201 0.69 5.40 12.67
C LYS A 201 -0.84 5.42 12.45
N PRO A 202 -1.46 6.51 11.97
CA PRO A 202 -2.90 6.55 11.70
C PRO A 202 -3.35 5.59 10.58
N LEU A 203 -2.45 5.24 9.65
CA LEU A 203 -2.78 4.38 8.51
C LEU A 203 -2.65 2.88 8.79
N VAL A 204 -2.12 2.48 9.94
CA VAL A 204 -1.98 1.05 10.29
C VAL A 204 -3.33 0.32 10.23
N THR A 205 -4.37 0.88 10.85
CA THR A 205 -5.73 0.30 10.84
C THR A 205 -6.33 0.32 9.43
N ASN A 206 -6.07 1.39 8.67
CA ASN A 206 -6.52 1.46 7.27
C ASN A 206 -5.89 0.35 6.42
N TRP A 207 -4.58 0.12 6.56
CA TRP A 207 -3.91 -0.98 5.86
C TRP A 207 -4.46 -2.36 6.26
N GLN A 208 -4.77 -2.59 7.55
CA GLN A 208 -5.41 -3.82 8.00
C GLN A 208 -6.78 -4.03 7.32
N ARG A 209 -7.60 -2.98 7.24
CA ARG A 209 -8.89 -3.02 6.56
C ARG A 209 -8.75 -3.27 5.07
N GLU A 210 -7.84 -2.58 4.40
CA GLU A 210 -7.58 -2.78 2.97
C GLU A 210 -7.11 -4.22 2.68
N PHE A 211 -6.23 -4.79 3.51
CA PHE A 211 -5.85 -6.20 3.37
C PHE A 211 -7.04 -7.14 3.57
N SER A 212 -7.93 -6.89 4.53
CA SER A 212 -9.12 -7.72 4.72
C SER A 212 -10.07 -7.69 3.54
N VAL A 213 -10.05 -6.63 2.73
CA VAL A 213 -10.86 -6.50 1.51
C VAL A 213 -10.16 -7.11 0.30
N TRP A 214 -8.87 -6.77 0.07
CA TRP A 214 -8.17 -7.09 -1.17
C TRP A 214 -7.36 -8.38 -1.13
N ALA A 215 -7.00 -8.86 0.06
CA ALA A 215 -6.18 -10.06 0.27
C ALA A 215 -6.48 -10.72 1.63
N PRO A 216 -7.73 -11.15 1.87
CA PRO A 216 -8.17 -11.67 3.18
C PRO A 216 -7.43 -12.94 3.62
N GLU A 217 -6.83 -13.67 2.68
CA GLU A 217 -6.04 -14.88 2.96
C GLU A 217 -4.63 -14.59 3.51
N ILE A 218 -4.15 -13.33 3.45
CA ILE A 218 -2.83 -12.97 3.94
C ILE A 218 -2.88 -12.60 5.43
N PRO A 219 -2.32 -13.42 6.32
CA PRO A 219 -2.26 -13.08 7.73
C PRO A 219 -1.32 -11.92 7.98
N LEU A 220 -1.67 -11.04 8.93
CA LEU A 220 -0.93 -9.84 9.26
C LEU A 220 -0.36 -9.91 10.68
N ASN A 221 0.92 -9.56 10.83
CA ASN A 221 1.57 -9.34 12.11
C ASN A 221 1.72 -7.83 12.34
N VAL A 222 0.96 -7.26 13.28
CA VAL A 222 1.02 -5.81 13.55
C VAL A 222 1.88 -5.55 14.79
N ILE A 223 2.91 -4.74 14.62
CA ILE A 223 3.82 -4.36 15.70
C ILE A 223 3.15 -3.31 16.59
N SER A 224 2.89 -3.70 17.84
CA SER A 224 2.22 -2.86 18.82
C SER A 224 2.50 -3.34 20.23
N GLY A 225 2.23 -2.51 21.24
CA GLY A 225 2.40 -2.83 22.64
C GLY A 225 3.66 -2.23 23.27
N ASN A 226 4.04 -2.72 24.44
CA ASN A 226 5.27 -2.31 25.15
C ASN A 226 6.54 -2.86 24.47
N ALA A 227 7.72 -2.45 24.94
CA ALA A 227 9.00 -2.84 24.33
C ALA A 227 9.20 -4.37 24.28
N GLN A 228 8.86 -5.08 25.35
CA GLN A 228 9.00 -6.54 25.43
C GLN A 228 8.07 -7.27 24.45
N GLN A 229 6.80 -6.84 24.36
CA GLN A 229 5.84 -7.39 23.42
C GLN A 229 6.26 -7.14 21.97
N ARG A 230 6.81 -5.96 21.67
CA ARG A 230 7.31 -5.66 20.33
C ARG A 230 8.54 -6.49 19.97
N ALA A 231 9.51 -6.60 20.89
CA ALA A 231 10.69 -7.44 20.68
C ALA A 231 10.29 -8.89 20.39
N TRP A 232 9.30 -9.42 21.11
CA TRP A 232 8.78 -10.75 20.85
C TRP A 232 8.18 -10.86 19.43
N LYS A 233 7.32 -9.91 19.04
CA LYS A 233 6.69 -9.89 17.70
C LYS A 233 7.71 -9.74 16.56
N TRP A 234 8.79 -8.99 16.76
CA TRP A 234 9.86 -8.85 15.78
C TRP A 234 10.64 -10.15 15.58
N ASN A 235 10.92 -10.85 16.68
CA ASN A 235 11.69 -12.10 16.67
C ASN A 235 10.87 -13.33 16.27
N HIS A 236 9.58 -13.29 16.48
CA HIS A 236 8.66 -14.40 16.19
C HIS A 236 7.50 -13.94 15.30
N PRO A 237 7.77 -13.57 14.05
CA PRO A 237 6.70 -13.17 13.12
C PRO A 237 5.81 -14.37 12.81
N GLN A 238 4.56 -14.30 13.21
CA GLN A 238 3.56 -15.35 12.98
C GLN A 238 2.91 -15.26 11.61
N ALA A 239 3.27 -14.27 10.83
CA ALA A 239 2.73 -13.98 9.51
C ALA A 239 3.84 -13.57 8.56
N VAL A 240 3.63 -13.83 7.27
CA VAL A 240 4.54 -13.42 6.20
C VAL A 240 4.67 -11.90 6.13
N LEU A 241 3.59 -11.18 6.41
CA LEU A 241 3.52 -9.72 6.32
C LEU A 241 3.47 -9.09 7.70
N THR A 242 4.47 -8.27 7.99
CA THR A 242 4.55 -7.46 9.22
C THR A 242 4.25 -6.00 8.90
N ILE A 243 3.36 -5.37 9.68
CA ILE A 243 3.02 -3.95 9.59
C ILE A 243 3.58 -3.22 10.81
N ALA A 244 4.33 -2.14 10.58
CA ALA A 244 4.85 -1.27 11.62
C ALA A 244 4.70 0.21 11.24
N ASN A 245 4.68 1.11 12.22
CA ASN A 245 4.78 2.52 11.92
C ASN A 245 6.24 3.02 12.01
N TYR A 246 6.51 4.16 11.37
CA TYR A 246 7.84 4.75 11.30
C TYR A 246 8.49 4.99 12.67
N GLU A 247 7.71 5.42 13.65
CA GLU A 247 8.19 5.72 15.00
C GLU A 247 8.64 4.44 15.74
N LEU A 248 7.95 3.31 15.51
CA LEU A 248 8.36 2.02 16.08
C LEU A 248 9.58 1.45 15.38
N VAL A 249 9.68 1.59 14.05
CA VAL A 249 10.87 1.19 13.30
C VAL A 249 12.09 1.95 13.79
N GLN A 250 11.98 3.26 13.99
CA GLN A 250 13.07 4.07 14.54
C GLN A 250 13.45 3.65 15.97
N ARG A 251 12.45 3.35 16.82
CA ARG A 251 12.69 2.97 18.22
C ARG A 251 13.32 1.59 18.35
N ASP A 252 12.88 0.66 17.52
CA ASP A 252 13.26 -0.74 17.58
C ASP A 252 14.32 -1.11 16.52
N HIS A 253 15.05 -0.11 15.98
CA HIS A 253 15.96 -0.26 14.83
C HIS A 253 17.04 -1.34 15.03
N ALA A 254 17.55 -1.52 16.25
CA ALA A 254 18.53 -2.55 16.55
C ALA A 254 18.02 -3.97 16.26
N LEU A 255 16.74 -4.26 16.60
CA LEU A 255 16.12 -5.56 16.33
C LEU A 255 15.92 -5.83 14.84
N LEU A 256 15.78 -4.77 14.04
CA LEU A 256 15.59 -4.85 12.60
C LEU A 256 16.91 -4.97 11.83
N HIS A 257 17.96 -4.32 12.33
CA HIS A 257 19.28 -4.37 11.73
C HIS A 257 19.95 -5.74 11.92
N ASP A 258 19.88 -6.30 13.11
CA ASP A 258 20.56 -7.55 13.49
C ASP A 258 19.75 -8.81 13.09
N THR A 259 18.76 -8.65 12.20
CA THR A 259 17.96 -9.80 11.75
C THR A 259 18.81 -10.77 10.91
N PRO A 260 18.75 -12.09 11.19
CA PRO A 260 19.59 -13.08 10.49
C PRO A 260 19.23 -13.25 9.01
N HIS A 261 18.04 -12.83 8.62
CA HIS A 261 17.56 -12.94 7.25
C HIS A 261 17.00 -11.59 6.77
N PRO A 262 17.38 -11.12 5.58
CA PRO A 262 16.80 -9.90 5.01
C PRO A 262 15.30 -10.08 4.75
N TYR A 263 14.58 -8.96 4.70
CA TYR A 263 13.22 -8.96 4.19
C TYR A 263 13.24 -9.14 2.68
N ASP A 264 12.35 -9.98 2.16
CA ASP A 264 12.22 -10.12 0.70
C ASP A 264 11.69 -8.82 0.06
N LEU A 265 10.83 -8.11 0.82
CA LEU A 265 10.32 -6.80 0.43
C LEU A 265 10.13 -5.90 1.66
N VAL A 266 10.61 -4.67 1.55
CA VAL A 266 10.21 -3.57 2.44
C VAL A 266 9.42 -2.57 1.62
N LEU A 267 8.17 -2.35 2.03
CA LEU A 267 7.24 -1.40 1.42
C LEU A 267 7.05 -0.19 2.35
N LEU A 268 7.28 1.00 1.83
CA LEU A 268 7.02 2.26 2.54
C LEU A 268 5.75 2.91 2.00
N ASP A 269 4.84 3.24 2.89
CA ASP A 269 3.72 4.13 2.57
C ASP A 269 4.01 5.55 3.09
N GLU A 270 3.57 6.57 2.35
CA GLU A 270 3.92 7.97 2.59
C GLU A 270 5.45 8.17 2.72
N ALA A 271 6.16 7.67 1.69
CA ALA A 271 7.63 7.61 1.69
C ALA A 271 8.32 8.97 1.83
N GLN A 272 7.63 10.10 1.65
CA GLN A 272 8.16 11.43 1.96
C GLN A 272 8.56 11.59 3.45
N ARG A 273 8.12 10.67 4.33
CA ARG A 273 8.59 10.61 5.73
C ARG A 273 10.09 10.39 5.89
N ILE A 274 10.73 9.80 4.89
CA ILE A 274 12.18 9.55 4.89
C ILE A 274 12.98 10.49 3.99
N LYS A 275 12.37 11.57 3.46
CA LYS A 275 13.00 12.54 2.59
C LYS A 275 14.22 13.23 3.21
N ASN A 276 14.16 13.48 4.51
CA ASN A 276 15.31 14.04 5.24
C ASN A 276 16.37 12.97 5.50
N ARG A 277 17.44 12.99 4.71
CA ARG A 277 18.56 12.02 4.74
C ARG A 277 19.23 11.90 6.10
N LYS A 278 19.32 13.00 6.85
CA LYS A 278 19.98 13.06 8.17
C LYS A 278 19.01 12.70 9.31
N GLY A 279 17.74 12.47 9.01
CA GLY A 279 16.73 12.14 10.01
C GLY A 279 16.93 10.74 10.60
N ALA A 280 16.73 10.58 11.90
CA ALA A 280 16.86 9.30 12.59
C ALA A 280 15.92 8.23 12.01
N THR A 281 14.69 8.61 11.63
CA THR A 281 13.73 7.71 10.96
C THR A 281 14.26 7.22 9.62
N ALA A 282 14.79 8.12 8.78
CA ALA A 282 15.34 7.76 7.48
C ALA A 282 16.55 6.83 7.61
N SER A 283 17.44 7.10 8.57
CA SER A 283 18.59 6.24 8.87
C SER A 283 18.15 4.84 9.31
N ALA A 284 17.18 4.74 10.23
CA ALA A 284 16.66 3.46 10.71
C ALA A 284 16.01 2.64 9.58
N VAL A 285 15.22 3.27 8.72
CA VAL A 285 14.54 2.59 7.60
C VAL A 285 15.55 2.12 6.55
N ARG A 286 16.56 2.92 6.22
CA ARG A 286 17.61 2.55 5.26
C ARG A 286 18.47 1.38 5.72
N ALA A 287 18.73 1.28 7.03
CA ALA A 287 19.52 0.21 7.60
C ALA A 287 18.85 -1.17 7.58
N ILE A 288 17.53 -1.27 7.29
CA ILE A 288 16.82 -2.54 7.25
C ILE A 288 17.33 -3.40 6.09
N PRO A 289 17.86 -4.63 6.36
CA PRO A 289 18.28 -5.55 5.31
C PRO A 289 17.09 -6.02 4.46
N ARG A 290 17.19 -5.86 3.15
CA ARG A 290 16.08 -6.16 2.23
C ARG A 290 16.55 -6.50 0.82
N ILE A 291 15.73 -7.25 0.10
CA ILE A 291 15.97 -7.62 -1.31
C ILE A 291 15.24 -6.65 -2.23
N ARG A 292 13.95 -6.36 -1.93
CA ARG A 292 13.12 -5.44 -2.72
C ARG A 292 12.76 -4.22 -1.89
N SER A 293 12.68 -3.07 -2.55
CA SER A 293 12.33 -1.78 -1.95
C SER A 293 11.23 -1.11 -2.75
N TRP A 294 10.04 -1.01 -2.17
CA TRP A 294 8.94 -0.26 -2.78
C TRP A 294 8.57 0.95 -1.93
N ALA A 295 8.29 2.05 -2.58
CA ALA A 295 7.84 3.28 -1.95
C ALA A 295 6.54 3.77 -2.58
N LEU A 296 5.54 4.04 -1.76
CA LEU A 296 4.30 4.70 -2.15
C LEU A 296 4.32 6.13 -1.65
N THR A 297 3.95 7.06 -2.51
CA THR A 297 3.84 8.48 -2.14
C THR A 297 2.86 9.18 -3.06
N GLY A 298 2.06 10.13 -2.54
CA GLY A 298 1.25 11.02 -3.36
C GLY A 298 2.02 12.23 -3.88
N THR A 299 3.16 12.53 -3.26
CA THR A 299 3.94 13.75 -3.45
C THR A 299 5.44 13.44 -3.47
N PRO A 300 5.95 12.79 -4.54
CA PRO A 300 7.35 12.33 -4.59
C PRO A 300 8.37 13.48 -4.59
N VAL A 301 7.98 14.65 -5.07
CA VAL A 301 8.78 15.89 -5.07
C VAL A 301 7.88 17.03 -4.65
N GLU A 302 7.83 17.33 -3.34
CA GLU A 302 7.05 18.48 -2.85
C GLU A 302 7.84 19.78 -2.91
N ASN A 303 9.08 19.77 -2.46
CA ASN A 303 9.81 21.00 -2.22
C ASN A 303 11.19 21.05 -2.88
N SER A 304 11.85 19.92 -3.08
CA SER A 304 13.20 19.93 -3.62
C SER A 304 13.65 18.60 -4.24
N ILE A 305 14.73 18.69 -5.01
CA ILE A 305 15.40 17.53 -5.61
C ILE A 305 16.00 16.63 -4.53
N GLU A 306 16.46 17.23 -3.42
CA GLU A 306 17.03 16.53 -2.27
C GLU A 306 16.00 15.58 -1.63
N ASP A 307 14.70 15.92 -1.64
CA ASP A 307 13.62 15.06 -1.16
C ASP A 307 13.57 13.74 -1.95
N LEU A 308 13.74 13.84 -3.28
CA LEU A 308 13.78 12.67 -4.16
C LEU A 308 15.02 11.80 -3.89
N VAL A 309 16.19 12.43 -3.74
CA VAL A 309 17.45 11.73 -3.40
C VAL A 309 17.28 10.97 -2.09
N GLY A 310 16.65 11.58 -1.07
CA GLY A 310 16.39 10.92 0.22
C GLY A 310 15.53 9.66 0.10
N ILE A 311 14.51 9.66 -0.75
CA ILE A 311 13.68 8.48 -1.04
C ILE A 311 14.49 7.43 -1.81
N PHE A 312 15.30 7.85 -2.80
CA PHE A 312 16.08 6.94 -3.63
C PHE A 312 17.24 6.27 -2.88
N GLU A 313 17.76 6.85 -1.82
CA GLU A 313 18.70 6.15 -0.92
C GLU A 313 18.08 4.90 -0.27
N PHE A 314 16.75 4.87 -0.14
CA PHE A 314 16.05 3.66 0.27
C PHE A 314 15.71 2.77 -0.93
N VAL A 315 15.14 3.31 -2.00
CA VAL A 315 14.59 2.53 -3.13
C VAL A 315 15.70 1.88 -3.95
N ALA A 316 16.69 2.65 -4.34
CA ALA A 316 17.82 2.25 -5.18
C ALA A 316 19.09 3.03 -4.79
N PRO A 317 19.80 2.60 -3.75
CA PRO A 317 20.99 3.28 -3.26
C PRO A 317 22.04 3.50 -4.36
N GLY A 318 22.60 4.70 -4.43
CA GLY A 318 23.62 5.06 -5.41
C GLY A 318 23.13 5.46 -6.79
N GLN A 319 21.81 5.40 -7.06
CA GLN A 319 21.25 5.84 -8.36
C GLN A 319 21.21 7.36 -8.51
N LEU A 320 21.02 8.09 -7.43
CA LEU A 320 20.98 9.55 -7.42
C LEU A 320 22.07 10.12 -6.53
N ASP A 321 22.59 11.29 -6.97
CA ASP A 321 23.57 12.08 -6.25
C ASP A 321 23.13 13.55 -6.29
N ASP A 322 23.37 14.28 -5.20
CA ASP A 322 23.04 15.71 -5.06
C ASP A 322 23.70 16.59 -6.12
N GLN A 323 24.83 16.14 -6.69
CA GLN A 323 25.57 16.87 -7.72
C GLN A 323 24.98 16.71 -9.13
N MET A 324 24.00 15.80 -9.33
CA MET A 324 23.38 15.58 -10.63
C MET A 324 22.44 16.71 -11.01
N ARG A 325 22.44 17.04 -12.31
CA ARG A 325 21.45 17.97 -12.86
C ARG A 325 20.06 17.32 -12.86
N ALA A 326 19.00 18.12 -12.66
CA ALA A 326 17.62 17.65 -12.64
C ALA A 326 17.22 16.77 -13.85
N THR A 327 17.70 17.14 -15.06
CA THR A 327 17.45 16.37 -16.28
C THR A 327 18.10 14.99 -16.28
N GLN A 328 19.28 14.86 -15.69
CA GLN A 328 19.97 13.58 -15.54
C GLN A 328 19.27 12.70 -14.51
N MET A 329 18.84 13.28 -13.38
CA MET A 329 18.05 12.59 -12.38
C MET A 329 16.75 12.08 -12.96
N ALA A 330 15.99 12.92 -13.66
CA ALA A 330 14.73 12.54 -14.30
C ALA A 330 14.89 11.31 -15.22
N LYS A 331 15.96 11.28 -16.01
CA LYS A 331 16.27 10.13 -16.88
C LYS A 331 16.61 8.87 -16.09
N ARG A 332 17.35 8.99 -14.99
CA ARG A 332 17.72 7.83 -14.14
C ARG A 332 16.56 7.26 -13.36
N VAL A 333 15.61 8.10 -12.94
CA VAL A 333 14.45 7.65 -12.16
C VAL A 333 13.29 7.17 -13.01
N SER A 334 13.29 7.42 -14.31
CA SER A 334 12.16 7.12 -15.20
C SER A 334 11.70 5.65 -15.14
N ASP A 335 12.64 4.73 -14.99
CA ASP A 335 12.34 3.29 -14.92
C ASP A 335 11.85 2.84 -13.53
N TYR A 336 12.10 3.64 -12.49
CA TYR A 336 11.78 3.34 -11.11
C TYR A 336 10.50 4.00 -10.61
N VAL A 337 10.03 5.05 -11.29
CA VAL A 337 8.90 5.88 -10.84
C VAL A 337 7.74 5.77 -11.80
N LEU A 338 6.57 5.40 -11.27
CA LEU A 338 5.30 5.54 -11.98
C LEU A 338 4.49 6.65 -11.30
N ARG A 339 4.19 7.71 -12.05
CA ARG A 339 3.39 8.85 -11.59
C ARG A 339 2.28 9.16 -12.57
N ARG A 340 1.05 9.20 -12.07
CA ARG A 340 -0.13 9.58 -12.83
C ARG A 340 -0.97 10.55 -12.01
N THR A 341 -1.62 11.50 -12.68
CA THR A 341 -2.57 12.43 -12.08
C THR A 341 -4.00 11.97 -12.35
N LYS A 342 -4.95 12.44 -11.56
CA LYS A 342 -6.38 12.14 -11.77
C LYS A 342 -6.85 12.57 -13.14
N ASP A 343 -6.43 13.74 -13.59
CA ASP A 343 -6.80 14.30 -14.91
C ASP A 343 -6.32 13.42 -16.08
N GLN A 344 -5.23 12.66 -15.89
CA GLN A 344 -4.71 11.75 -16.92
C GLN A 344 -5.46 10.43 -17.01
N VAL A 345 -6.04 9.94 -15.90
CA VAL A 345 -6.54 8.57 -15.80
C VAL A 345 -8.04 8.47 -15.52
N LEU A 346 -8.66 9.52 -15.02
CA LEU A 346 -10.08 9.56 -14.64
C LEU A 346 -10.79 10.64 -15.48
N THR A 347 -10.91 10.37 -16.78
CA THR A 347 -11.55 11.29 -17.74
C THR A 347 -13.03 11.56 -17.46
N ASP A 348 -13.68 10.66 -16.71
CA ASP A 348 -15.12 10.74 -16.39
C ASP A 348 -15.40 11.58 -15.14
N LEU A 349 -14.37 12.01 -14.40
CA LEU A 349 -14.56 12.88 -13.26
C LEU A 349 -14.85 14.33 -13.71
N PRO A 350 -15.87 14.96 -13.11
CA PRO A 350 -16.11 16.37 -13.37
C PRO A 350 -14.91 17.20 -12.87
N PRO A 351 -14.60 18.32 -13.53
CA PRO A 351 -13.48 19.17 -13.15
C PRO A 351 -13.67 19.69 -11.71
N LYS A 352 -12.57 19.81 -10.97
CA LYS A 352 -12.57 20.39 -9.63
C LYS A 352 -12.93 21.88 -9.73
N LEU A 353 -14.05 22.27 -9.16
CA LEU A 353 -14.43 23.67 -9.05
C LEU A 353 -13.78 24.29 -7.83
N VAL A 354 -12.99 25.35 -8.03
CA VAL A 354 -12.38 26.13 -6.96
C VAL A 354 -13.07 27.50 -6.92
N ARG A 355 -13.61 27.87 -5.79
CA ARG A 355 -14.22 29.19 -5.56
C ARG A 355 -13.52 29.88 -4.41
N ASN A 356 -13.02 31.10 -4.66
CA ASN A 356 -12.47 31.97 -3.64
C ASN A 356 -13.59 32.91 -3.16
N ALA A 357 -13.94 32.83 -1.88
CA ALA A 357 -14.85 33.78 -1.28
C ALA A 357 -14.04 34.87 -0.54
N VAL A 358 -14.12 36.10 -1.03
CA VAL A 358 -13.57 37.27 -0.34
C VAL A 358 -14.66 37.74 0.65
N ILE A 359 -14.33 37.80 1.92
CA ILE A 359 -15.26 38.14 2.98
C ILE A 359 -14.67 39.29 3.78
N ASP A 360 -15.43 40.38 3.87
CA ASP A 360 -15.06 41.51 4.71
C ASP A 360 -15.14 41.18 6.18
N LEU A 361 -14.24 41.74 6.98
CA LEU A 361 -14.23 41.57 8.42
C LEU A 361 -15.44 42.34 9.02
N THR A 362 -15.99 41.81 10.14
CA THR A 362 -16.92 42.59 10.93
C THR A 362 -16.27 43.86 11.50
N PRO A 363 -17.04 44.89 11.91
CA PRO A 363 -16.45 46.09 12.49
C PRO A 363 -15.53 45.81 13.68
N SER A 364 -15.95 44.93 14.59
CA SER A 364 -15.15 44.48 15.74
C SER A 364 -13.87 43.74 15.33
N GLN A 365 -13.96 42.81 14.36
CA GLN A 365 -12.79 42.11 13.84
C GLN A 365 -11.80 43.08 13.16
N ARG A 366 -12.31 44.07 12.43
CA ARG A 366 -11.47 45.09 11.76
C ARG A 366 -10.71 45.94 12.78
N GLU A 367 -11.37 46.34 13.87
CA GLU A 367 -10.73 47.08 14.94
C GLU A 367 -9.66 46.26 15.66
N SER A 368 -9.99 45.02 16.06
CA SER A 368 -9.05 44.08 16.68
C SER A 368 -7.86 43.78 15.77
N TYR A 369 -8.10 43.62 14.47
CA TYR A 369 -7.06 43.39 13.47
C TYR A 369 -6.11 44.56 13.37
N ARG A 370 -6.63 45.80 13.18
CA ARG A 370 -5.84 47.03 13.10
C ARG A 370 -4.99 47.25 14.35
N LYS A 371 -5.60 47.09 15.54
CA LYS A 371 -4.86 47.19 16.80
C LYS A 371 -3.73 46.18 16.92
N ALA A 372 -3.99 44.91 16.59
CA ALA A 372 -2.97 43.88 16.65
C ALA A 372 -1.84 44.09 15.59
N GLU A 373 -2.16 44.62 14.42
CA GLU A 373 -1.19 45.00 13.37
C GLU A 373 -0.30 46.16 13.83
N GLU A 374 -0.88 47.23 14.37
CA GLU A 374 -0.17 48.40 14.89
C GLU A 374 0.75 48.00 16.05
N GLU A 375 0.22 47.31 17.07
CA GLU A 375 1.01 46.82 18.20
C GLU A 375 2.15 45.88 17.76
N GLY A 376 1.85 44.96 16.82
CA GLY A 376 2.83 44.01 16.31
C GLY A 376 3.95 44.69 15.50
N THR A 377 3.58 45.66 14.67
CA THR A 377 4.55 46.42 13.86
C THR A 377 5.46 47.28 14.77
N VAL A 378 4.91 47.95 15.77
CA VAL A 378 5.66 48.71 16.77
C VAL A 378 6.62 47.79 17.54
N ARG A 379 6.16 46.60 17.93
CA ARG A 379 6.98 45.60 18.63
C ARG A 379 8.15 45.14 17.75
N LEU A 380 7.88 44.80 16.48
CA LEU A 380 8.92 44.39 15.52
C LEU A 380 9.95 45.53 15.30
N SER A 381 9.49 46.77 15.14
CA SER A 381 10.37 47.94 14.96
C SER A 381 11.27 48.17 16.17
N LYS A 382 10.74 48.03 17.41
CA LYS A 382 11.51 48.14 18.64
C LYS A 382 12.58 47.06 18.79
N MET A 383 12.39 45.87 18.21
CA MET A 383 13.36 44.78 18.22
C MET A 383 14.52 45.03 17.26
N GLY A 384 14.34 45.88 16.23
CA GLY A 384 15.40 46.24 15.28
C GLY A 384 16.12 45.01 14.70
N ALA A 385 17.41 44.95 14.85
CA ALA A 385 18.25 43.84 14.39
C ALA A 385 17.98 42.47 15.07
N TYR A 386 17.30 42.47 16.22
CA TYR A 386 16.90 41.23 16.91
C TYR A 386 15.57 40.67 16.40
N ALA A 387 14.86 41.37 15.53
CA ALA A 387 13.65 40.85 14.90
C ALA A 387 14.03 39.73 13.94
N ASN A 388 13.48 38.54 14.16
CA ASN A 388 13.70 37.39 13.28
C ASN A 388 12.39 36.99 12.58
N VAL A 389 12.50 36.10 11.62
CA VAL A 389 11.38 35.59 10.82
C VAL A 389 10.28 34.99 11.71
N THR A 390 10.63 34.39 12.83
CA THR A 390 9.67 33.78 13.79
C THR A 390 8.72 34.84 14.38
N HIS A 391 9.21 36.02 14.73
CA HIS A 391 8.38 37.10 15.28
C HIS A 391 7.39 37.65 14.24
N VAL A 392 7.80 37.71 12.97
CA VAL A 392 6.90 38.10 11.87
C VAL A 392 5.82 37.03 11.69
N PHE A 393 6.17 35.75 11.73
CA PHE A 393 5.19 34.67 11.64
C PHE A 393 4.21 34.68 12.84
N GLU A 394 4.66 34.96 14.05
CA GLU A 394 3.79 35.08 15.24
C GLU A 394 2.71 36.15 15.02
N LEU A 395 3.11 37.32 14.49
CA LEU A 395 2.16 38.38 14.15
C LEU A 395 1.15 37.93 13.08
N ILE A 396 1.64 37.34 12.00
CA ILE A 396 0.77 36.83 10.91
C ILE A 396 -0.22 35.80 11.45
N LEU A 397 0.22 34.89 12.31
CA LEU A 397 -0.65 33.88 12.91
C LEU A 397 -1.73 34.52 13.80
N ARG A 398 -1.37 35.53 14.59
CA ARG A 398 -2.33 36.30 15.40
C ARG A 398 -3.39 37.01 14.54
N LEU A 399 -2.94 37.66 13.44
CA LEU A 399 -3.86 38.34 12.52
C LEU A 399 -4.80 37.34 11.82
N LYS A 400 -4.27 36.18 11.40
CA LYS A 400 -5.12 35.09 10.84
C LYS A 400 -6.16 34.58 11.85
N GLN A 401 -5.82 34.48 13.13
CA GLN A 401 -6.76 34.06 14.18
C GLN A 401 -7.88 35.07 14.35
N ILE A 402 -7.57 36.37 14.35
CA ILE A 402 -8.57 37.44 14.40
C ILE A 402 -9.49 37.40 13.18
N CYS A 403 -8.97 37.14 12.00
CA CYS A 403 -9.78 36.91 10.79
C CYS A 403 -10.72 35.71 10.91
N ASN A 404 -10.44 34.75 11.77
CA ASN A 404 -11.35 33.63 12.00
C ASN A 404 -12.41 33.97 13.04
N PHE A 405 -12.01 34.51 14.19
CA PHE A 405 -12.91 34.94 15.27
C PHE A 405 -12.28 36.11 15.98
N ASP A 406 -13.09 37.15 16.23
CA ASP A 406 -12.67 38.26 17.09
C ASP A 406 -12.35 37.77 18.50
N PRO A 407 -11.19 38.11 19.08
CA PRO A 407 -10.81 37.64 20.42
C PRO A 407 -11.65 38.24 21.56
N LEU A 408 -12.33 39.38 21.34
CA LEU A 408 -13.09 40.10 22.35
C LEU A 408 -14.60 39.80 22.28
N THR A 409 -15.16 39.79 21.07
CA THR A 409 -16.62 39.67 20.85
C THR A 409 -17.05 38.30 20.37
N ASP A 410 -16.09 37.44 19.96
CA ASP A 410 -16.33 36.13 19.30
C ASP A 410 -17.11 36.24 17.99
N GLU A 411 -17.17 37.42 17.38
CA GLU A 411 -17.74 37.61 16.06
C GLU A 411 -16.86 37.06 14.96
N SER A 412 -17.47 36.61 13.87
CA SER A 412 -16.75 36.02 12.73
C SER A 412 -17.56 36.13 11.44
N ALA A 413 -17.19 37.04 10.57
CA ALA A 413 -17.78 37.14 9.23
C ALA A 413 -17.59 35.84 8.42
N LYS A 414 -16.45 35.15 8.60
CA LYS A 414 -16.19 33.86 7.94
C LYS A 414 -17.13 32.76 8.45
N ALA A 415 -17.35 32.70 9.77
CA ALA A 415 -18.21 31.68 10.36
C ALA A 415 -19.66 31.91 9.93
N ASP A 416 -20.13 33.17 9.92
CA ASP A 416 -21.47 33.53 9.50
C ASP A 416 -21.73 33.17 8.04
N HIS A 417 -20.79 33.53 7.14
CA HIS A 417 -20.88 33.15 5.75
C HIS A 417 -20.85 31.61 5.55
N LEU A 418 -20.00 30.91 6.32
CA LEU A 418 -19.88 29.46 6.27
C LEU A 418 -21.13 28.77 6.78
N CYS A 419 -21.70 29.21 7.91
CA CYS A 419 -22.94 28.65 8.48
C CYS A 419 -24.09 28.74 7.49
N ALA A 420 -24.30 29.91 6.85
CA ALA A 420 -25.33 30.09 5.83
C ALA A 420 -25.16 29.08 4.65
N LYS A 421 -23.92 28.88 4.19
CA LYS A 421 -23.64 27.90 3.13
C LYS A 421 -23.84 26.46 3.59
N LEU A 422 -23.53 26.14 4.82
CA LEU A 422 -23.66 24.78 5.35
C LEU A 422 -25.14 24.42 5.60
N GLU A 423 -25.96 25.38 5.97
CA GLU A 423 -27.41 25.20 6.04
C GLU A 423 -28.01 24.86 4.67
N GLU A 424 -27.57 25.56 3.61
CA GLU A 424 -27.98 25.27 2.24
C GLU A 424 -27.55 23.85 1.80
N ILE A 425 -26.33 23.44 2.14
CA ILE A 425 -25.77 22.11 1.85
C ILE A 425 -26.55 21.02 2.60
N ALA A 426 -26.81 21.23 3.90
CA ALA A 426 -27.59 20.31 4.72
C ALA A 426 -29.02 20.17 4.22
N ALA A 427 -29.70 21.28 3.88
CA ALA A 427 -31.03 21.25 3.29
C ALA A 427 -31.10 20.49 1.96
N SER A 428 -29.99 20.45 1.20
CA SER A 428 -29.90 19.66 -0.05
C SER A 428 -29.51 18.19 0.18
N GLY A 429 -29.41 17.73 1.43
CA GLY A 429 -28.99 16.35 1.78
C GLY A 429 -27.54 16.02 1.45
N LYS A 430 -26.72 17.04 1.17
CA LYS A 430 -25.31 16.89 0.87
C LYS A 430 -24.44 16.98 2.12
N LYS A 431 -23.19 16.55 1.99
CA LYS A 431 -22.20 16.57 3.09
C LYS A 431 -21.06 17.52 2.78
N ALA A 432 -20.50 18.13 3.82
CA ALA A 432 -19.39 19.08 3.71
C ALA A 432 -18.23 18.71 4.66
N ILE A 433 -17.01 18.91 4.18
CA ILE A 433 -15.78 18.77 4.97
C ILE A 433 -15.18 20.15 5.13
N ILE A 434 -14.95 20.56 6.38
CA ILE A 434 -14.37 21.85 6.74
C ILE A 434 -12.97 21.62 7.31
N PHE A 435 -11.98 22.25 6.70
CA PHE A 435 -10.61 22.22 7.18
C PHE A 435 -10.22 23.52 7.86
N SER A 436 -9.56 23.42 9.00
CA SER A 436 -8.94 24.56 9.67
C SER A 436 -7.56 24.20 10.22
N GLN A 437 -6.65 25.16 10.18
CA GLN A 437 -5.35 25.06 10.85
C GLN A 437 -5.49 25.09 12.38
N TYR A 438 -6.51 25.80 12.89
CA TYR A 438 -6.70 26.06 14.30
C TYR A 438 -7.83 25.20 14.88
N VAL A 439 -7.49 24.34 15.86
CA VAL A 439 -8.48 23.50 16.56
C VAL A 439 -9.50 24.33 17.30
N VAL A 440 -9.09 25.47 17.89
CA VAL A 440 -10.03 26.41 18.56
C VAL A 440 -11.09 26.91 17.59
N THR A 441 -10.74 27.22 16.35
CA THR A 441 -11.70 27.61 15.32
C THR A 441 -12.72 26.50 15.05
N LEU A 442 -12.28 25.23 15.01
CA LEU A 442 -13.17 24.09 14.81
C LEU A 442 -14.10 23.87 16.00
N GLU A 443 -13.60 24.05 17.23
CA GLU A 443 -14.40 23.94 18.46
C GLU A 443 -15.52 25.02 18.50
N LYS A 444 -15.21 26.27 18.13
CA LYS A 444 -16.19 27.34 18.02
C LYS A 444 -17.22 27.10 16.91
N LEU A 445 -16.77 26.67 15.75
CA LEU A 445 -17.66 26.30 14.63
C LEU A 445 -18.57 25.13 15.02
N PHE A 446 -18.06 24.14 15.73
CA PHE A 446 -18.86 23.00 16.19
C PHE A 446 -20.06 23.44 17.04
N THR A 447 -19.84 24.37 17.96
CA THR A 447 -20.92 24.94 18.80
C THR A 447 -21.98 25.65 17.94
N ARG A 448 -21.56 26.42 16.91
CA ARG A 448 -22.47 27.12 16.01
C ARG A 448 -23.24 26.20 15.06
N LEU A 449 -22.64 25.05 14.69
CA LEU A 449 -23.21 24.09 13.75
C LEU A 449 -23.97 22.93 14.42
N SER A 450 -24.27 23.03 15.71
CA SER A 450 -24.95 21.97 16.47
C SER A 450 -26.32 21.59 15.89
N GLY A 451 -27.02 22.54 15.22
CA GLY A 451 -28.34 22.32 14.62
C GLY A 451 -28.34 21.57 13.28
N ILE A 452 -27.19 21.41 12.61
CA ILE A 452 -27.11 20.80 11.28
C ILE A 452 -26.30 19.49 11.26
N GLY A 453 -26.10 18.86 12.40
CA GLY A 453 -25.39 17.57 12.49
C GLY A 453 -23.91 17.71 12.13
N ALA A 454 -23.11 18.33 13.01
CA ALA A 454 -21.67 18.45 12.84
C ALA A 454 -20.91 17.47 13.73
N VAL A 455 -19.78 16.96 13.25
CA VAL A 455 -18.84 16.12 14.02
C VAL A 455 -17.42 16.66 13.91
N GLN A 456 -16.58 16.34 14.90
CA GLN A 456 -15.20 16.85 14.96
C GLN A 456 -14.17 15.75 14.75
N TYR A 457 -13.13 16.05 13.95
CA TYR A 457 -12.02 15.15 13.68
C TYR A 457 -10.68 15.90 13.74
N HIS A 458 -10.05 15.92 14.91
CA HIS A 458 -8.77 16.61 15.14
C HIS A 458 -7.92 15.93 16.22
N GLY A 459 -6.71 16.44 16.44
CA GLY A 459 -5.72 15.83 17.32
C GLY A 459 -6.17 15.56 18.77
N LYS A 460 -7.08 16.39 19.32
CA LYS A 460 -7.63 16.22 20.69
C LYS A 460 -8.68 15.09 20.76
N VAL A 461 -9.29 14.66 19.62
CA VAL A 461 -10.25 13.55 19.62
C VAL A 461 -9.51 12.24 19.82
N ARG A 462 -9.95 11.40 20.75
CA ARG A 462 -9.33 10.10 21.05
C ARG A 462 -9.32 9.20 19.83
N PRO A 463 -8.23 8.46 19.56
CA PRO A 463 -8.09 7.63 18.33
C PRO A 463 -9.25 6.66 18.11
N ARG A 464 -9.74 6.01 19.18
CA ARG A 464 -10.88 5.07 19.10
C ARG A 464 -12.19 5.74 18.65
N ILE A 465 -12.38 7.00 19.00
CA ILE A 465 -13.59 7.77 18.65
C ILE A 465 -13.50 8.26 17.20
N ARG A 466 -12.29 8.48 16.67
CA ARG A 466 -12.11 9.00 15.31
C ARG A 466 -12.72 8.10 14.24
N GLU A 467 -12.59 6.78 14.38
CA GLU A 467 -13.21 5.83 13.45
C GLU A 467 -14.73 5.91 13.51
N GLN A 468 -15.28 6.00 14.71
CA GLN A 468 -16.74 6.18 14.91
C GLN A 468 -17.24 7.49 14.28
N VAL A 469 -16.49 8.59 14.45
CA VAL A 469 -16.81 9.89 13.82
C VAL A 469 -16.83 9.81 12.31
N LEU A 470 -15.82 9.14 11.70
CA LEU A 470 -15.79 8.93 10.25
C LEU A 470 -16.95 8.07 9.79
N HIS A 471 -17.22 6.97 10.48
CA HIS A 471 -18.35 6.10 10.17
C HIS A 471 -19.68 6.87 10.29
N GLN A 472 -19.89 7.62 11.37
CA GLN A 472 -21.05 8.47 11.56
C GLN A 472 -21.19 9.49 10.41
N PHE A 473 -20.10 10.18 10.04
CA PHE A 473 -20.15 11.12 8.92
C PHE A 473 -20.49 10.44 7.59
N CYS A 474 -20.00 9.21 7.34
CA CYS A 474 -20.28 8.51 6.09
C CYS A 474 -21.70 7.94 6.04
N GLU A 475 -22.15 7.29 7.11
CA GLU A 475 -23.37 6.46 7.11
C GLU A 475 -24.62 7.20 7.61
N ASP A 476 -24.48 8.12 8.56
CA ASP A 476 -25.61 8.83 9.15
C ASP A 476 -26.12 9.96 8.25
N PRO A 477 -27.35 9.90 7.74
CA PRO A 477 -27.93 10.95 6.90
C PRO A 477 -28.12 12.28 7.63
N SER A 478 -28.20 12.27 8.96
CA SER A 478 -28.38 13.48 9.77
C SER A 478 -27.07 14.22 10.06
N THR A 479 -25.94 13.59 9.78
CA THR A 479 -24.61 14.18 9.95
C THR A 479 -24.13 14.76 8.63
N HIS A 480 -24.22 16.10 8.50
CA HIS A 480 -23.90 16.81 7.26
C HIS A 480 -22.50 17.41 7.21
N VAL A 481 -21.88 17.67 8.36
CA VAL A 481 -20.61 18.41 8.44
C VAL A 481 -19.58 17.65 9.26
N ILE A 482 -18.36 17.54 8.72
CA ILE A 482 -17.20 17.11 9.49
C ILE A 482 -16.14 18.22 9.56
N LEU A 483 -15.72 18.56 10.78
CA LEU A 483 -14.74 19.59 11.07
C LEU A 483 -13.38 18.95 11.32
N MET A 484 -12.43 19.17 10.42
CA MET A 484 -11.12 18.50 10.42
C MET A 484 -9.98 19.50 10.59
N SER A 485 -8.98 19.15 11.42
CA SER A 485 -7.72 19.88 11.40
C SER A 485 -6.83 19.38 10.26
N TYR A 486 -6.02 20.26 9.63
CA TYR A 486 -5.10 19.88 8.57
C TYR A 486 -4.21 18.70 8.97
N GLY A 487 -3.66 18.69 10.19
CA GLY A 487 -2.80 17.61 10.64
C GLY A 487 -3.49 16.25 10.83
N ALA A 488 -4.81 16.26 11.10
CA ALA A 488 -5.58 15.01 11.22
C ALA A 488 -6.13 14.54 9.87
N GLY A 489 -6.46 15.47 8.97
CA GLY A 489 -7.00 15.16 7.64
C GLY A 489 -5.93 14.93 6.56
N SER A 490 -4.64 15.20 6.84
CA SER A 490 -3.56 14.99 5.88
C SER A 490 -3.17 13.52 5.70
N VAL A 491 -3.72 12.62 6.50
CA VAL A 491 -3.42 11.18 6.47
C VAL A 491 -4.73 10.49 6.13
N GLY A 492 -5.05 10.49 4.86
CA GLY A 492 -6.17 9.97 4.09
C GLY A 492 -7.27 9.21 4.73
#